data_7d87e3f2f281c73431258c8d37955f7b
#
_entry.id   7d87e3f2f281c73431258c8d37955f7b
#
_cell.length_a   1.000
_cell.length_b   1.000
_cell.length_c   1.000
_cell.angle_alpha   90.00
_cell.angle_beta   90.00
_cell.angle_gamma   90.00
#
_symmetry.space_group_name_H-M   'P 1'
#
loop_
_entity.id
_entity.type
_entity.pdbx_description
1 polymer ?
#
loop_
_entity_poly.entity_id
_entity_poly.type
_entity_poly.pdbx_seq_one_letter_code
_entity_poly.pdbx_strand_id
1 'polypeptide(L)'
;MLVDSHCHIHDQTCFELSPEETLRHAHENGVDKCIVIGTGPRDSEVARDFALQHAEVWWTYGYHPNDYDGDKTKLESDLKQAKNDALRSRKLVAIGEIGLDYHFDGYNRDWQAYLLENMLQIAQDMQLPVSFHIRDAFDDFWPILDNFHIPTSVLHSYSDNEENLKKGIEKGFFFGVNGLSTFAKISHPPLERIILETDAPFLTPKPFRGTINRPGYVKNIADWAAEYYQVAFDQVAAITTANVEKLFKI
;
A
#
# COMPACT_ATOMS: atom_id res chain seq x y z
N MET A 1 4.90 18.60 6.07
CA MET A 1 5.46 17.29 5.65
C MET A 1 4.31 16.36 5.34
N LEU A 2 4.34 15.72 4.16
CA LEU A 2 3.41 14.66 3.76
C LEU A 2 4.20 13.42 3.40
N VAL A 3 3.55 12.27 3.52
CA VAL A 3 4.09 10.97 3.07
C VAL A 3 3.09 10.35 2.10
N ASP A 4 3.57 9.89 0.95
CA ASP A 4 2.81 8.98 0.10
C ASP A 4 3.13 7.54 0.51
N SER A 5 2.21 6.89 1.19
CA SER A 5 2.44 5.58 1.78
C SER A 5 2.24 4.40 0.84
N HIS A 6 1.83 4.65 -0.43
CA HIS A 6 1.62 3.61 -1.43
C HIS A 6 1.65 4.18 -2.85
N CYS A 7 2.74 3.92 -3.58
CA CYS A 7 2.87 4.30 -4.98
C CYS A 7 3.80 3.34 -5.74
N HIS A 8 3.71 3.33 -7.08
CA HIS A 8 4.48 2.44 -7.97
C HIS A 8 5.43 3.22 -8.89
N ILE A 9 6.01 4.33 -8.41
CA ILE A 9 6.85 5.23 -9.23
C ILE A 9 8.16 4.61 -9.72
N HIS A 10 8.57 3.47 -9.17
CA HIS A 10 9.71 2.69 -9.65
C HIS A 10 9.41 1.96 -10.99
N ASP A 11 8.13 1.74 -11.32
CA ASP A 11 7.71 1.17 -12.60
C ASP A 11 7.60 2.27 -13.67
N GLN A 12 8.60 2.35 -14.54
CA GLN A 12 8.68 3.36 -15.61
C GLN A 12 7.64 3.16 -16.70
N THR A 13 6.99 1.99 -16.79
CA THR A 13 6.09 1.67 -17.91
C THR A 13 4.78 2.44 -17.87
N CYS A 14 4.38 2.90 -16.69
CA CYS A 14 3.09 3.54 -16.44
C CYS A 14 3.15 5.06 -16.32
N PHE A 15 4.33 5.67 -16.33
CA PHE A 15 4.51 7.11 -16.13
C PHE A 15 5.10 7.82 -17.36
N GLU A 16 4.67 9.06 -17.57
CA GLU A 16 5.26 9.95 -18.59
C GLU A 16 6.60 10.53 -18.16
N LEU A 17 6.81 10.63 -16.84
CA LEU A 17 8.04 11.13 -16.21
C LEU A 17 8.89 9.96 -15.73
N SER A 18 10.20 10.16 -15.68
CA SER A 18 11.08 9.20 -15.00
C SER A 18 10.75 9.12 -13.48
N PRO A 19 11.16 8.05 -12.78
CA PRO A 19 10.99 7.94 -11.33
C PRO A 19 11.57 9.13 -10.58
N GLU A 20 12.76 9.62 -10.99
CA GLU A 20 13.44 10.76 -10.38
C GLU A 20 12.68 12.08 -10.62
N GLU A 21 12.13 12.28 -11.81
CA GLU A 21 11.29 13.45 -12.11
C GLU A 21 9.98 13.41 -11.32
N THR A 22 9.39 12.22 -11.18
CA THR A 22 8.18 12.01 -10.39
C THR A 22 8.43 12.26 -8.90
N LEU A 23 9.57 11.81 -8.38
CA LEU A 23 9.97 12.08 -6.99
C LEU A 23 10.24 13.57 -6.75
N ARG A 24 10.92 14.24 -7.69
CA ARG A 24 11.12 15.70 -7.62
C ARG A 24 9.79 16.45 -7.61
N HIS A 25 8.85 16.07 -8.47
CA HIS A 25 7.50 16.65 -8.47
C HIS A 25 6.79 16.41 -7.12
N ALA A 26 6.99 15.27 -6.47
CA ALA A 26 6.47 15.01 -5.14
C ALA A 26 7.00 16.03 -4.12
N HIS A 27 8.32 16.25 -4.08
CA HIS A 27 8.96 17.25 -3.20
C HIS A 27 8.45 18.68 -3.46
N GLU A 28 8.32 19.08 -4.70
CA GLU A 28 7.78 20.39 -5.07
C GLU A 28 6.34 20.61 -4.55
N ASN A 29 5.61 19.53 -4.28
CA ASN A 29 4.25 19.53 -3.71
C ASN A 29 4.21 19.24 -2.20
N GLY A 30 5.36 19.24 -1.51
CA GLY A 30 5.45 19.06 -0.06
C GLY A 30 5.32 17.61 0.42
N VAL A 31 5.56 16.64 -0.48
CA VAL A 31 5.64 15.21 -0.17
C VAL A 31 7.11 14.86 0.06
N ASP A 32 7.47 14.59 1.31
CA ASP A 32 8.87 14.45 1.72
C ASP A 32 9.35 13.00 1.75
N LYS A 33 8.41 12.04 1.78
CA LYS A 33 8.69 10.61 1.83
C LYS A 33 7.74 9.83 0.93
N CYS A 34 8.24 8.76 0.30
CA CYS A 34 7.44 7.81 -0.47
C CYS A 34 7.73 6.37 -0.05
N ILE A 35 6.68 5.53 -0.07
CA ILE A 35 6.83 4.08 0.03
C ILE A 35 6.47 3.49 -1.32
N VAL A 36 7.45 2.88 -1.99
CA VAL A 36 7.23 2.19 -3.27
C VAL A 36 6.87 0.75 -3.02
N ILE A 37 5.87 0.27 -3.74
CA ILE A 37 5.18 -0.98 -3.45
C ILE A 37 5.55 -2.04 -4.48
N GLY A 38 6.14 -3.15 -4.02
CA GLY A 38 6.41 -4.30 -4.86
C GLY A 38 5.16 -5.16 -5.05
N THR A 39 4.91 -5.59 -6.28
CA THR A 39 3.74 -6.42 -6.67
C THR A 39 4.12 -7.83 -7.15
N GLY A 40 5.40 -8.10 -7.27
CA GLY A 40 5.96 -9.39 -7.67
C GLY A 40 7.46 -9.46 -7.42
N PRO A 41 8.12 -10.62 -7.65
CA PRO A 41 9.54 -10.80 -7.35
C PRO A 41 10.43 -9.77 -8.03
N ARG A 42 10.30 -9.66 -9.35
CA ARG A 42 11.12 -8.75 -10.16
C ARG A 42 10.78 -7.29 -9.89
N ASP A 43 9.51 -6.99 -9.74
CA ASP A 43 9.04 -5.65 -9.44
C ASP A 43 9.56 -5.19 -8.07
N SER A 44 9.49 -6.05 -7.05
CA SER A 44 10.05 -5.79 -5.71
C SER A 44 11.57 -5.56 -5.74
N GLU A 45 12.32 -6.21 -6.64
CA GLU A 45 13.74 -5.93 -6.84
C GLU A 45 13.98 -4.53 -7.39
N VAL A 46 13.18 -4.09 -8.35
CA VAL A 46 13.26 -2.73 -8.92
C VAL A 46 12.88 -1.69 -7.86
N ALA A 47 11.80 -1.94 -7.09
CA ALA A 47 11.38 -1.08 -5.98
C ALA A 47 12.48 -0.94 -4.92
N ARG A 48 13.14 -2.05 -4.53
CA ARG A 48 14.30 -2.07 -3.62
C ARG A 48 15.43 -1.21 -4.16
N ASP A 49 15.83 -1.46 -5.41
CA ASP A 49 17.00 -0.80 -6.00
C ASP A 49 16.75 0.72 -6.15
N PHE A 50 15.53 1.12 -6.47
CA PHE A 50 15.12 2.52 -6.46
C PHE A 50 15.18 3.11 -5.04
N ALA A 51 14.60 2.45 -4.04
CA ALA A 51 14.61 2.92 -2.66
C ALA A 51 16.02 3.05 -2.07
N LEU A 52 16.95 2.18 -2.46
CA LEU A 52 18.34 2.25 -1.99
C LEU A 52 19.12 3.45 -2.54
N GLN A 53 18.68 4.03 -3.67
CA GLN A 53 19.29 5.20 -4.29
C GLN A 53 18.77 6.54 -3.73
N HIS A 54 17.58 6.54 -3.07
CA HIS A 54 16.90 7.74 -2.58
C HIS A 54 16.68 7.68 -1.07
N ALA A 55 17.21 8.65 -0.32
CA ALA A 55 17.17 8.66 1.14
C ALA A 55 15.74 8.67 1.70
N GLU A 56 14.83 9.33 1.01
CA GLU A 56 13.42 9.58 1.31
C GLU A 56 12.46 8.50 0.81
N VAL A 57 12.96 7.42 0.21
CA VAL A 57 12.14 6.34 -0.33
C VAL A 57 12.37 5.05 0.44
N TRP A 58 11.29 4.38 0.83
CA TRP A 58 11.24 3.03 1.38
C TRP A 58 10.51 2.10 0.42
N TRP A 59 10.56 0.79 0.66
CA TRP A 59 9.94 -0.18 -0.23
C TRP A 59 9.26 -1.31 0.53
N THR A 60 8.36 -2.01 -0.17
CA THR A 60 7.72 -3.22 0.31
C THR A 60 8.05 -4.39 -0.62
N TYR A 61 7.91 -5.60 -0.09
CA TYR A 61 8.05 -6.84 -0.86
C TYR A 61 6.70 -7.53 -0.92
N GLY A 62 6.14 -7.73 -2.11
CA GLY A 62 4.81 -8.30 -2.26
C GLY A 62 4.61 -9.14 -3.51
N TYR A 63 3.44 -9.78 -3.53
CA TYR A 63 2.87 -10.48 -4.67
C TYR A 63 1.41 -10.10 -4.77
N HIS A 64 1.10 -9.21 -5.69
CA HIS A 64 -0.27 -8.82 -5.95
C HIS A 64 -1.11 -10.03 -6.39
N PRO A 65 -2.33 -10.20 -5.89
CA PRO A 65 -3.13 -11.41 -6.13
C PRO A 65 -3.40 -11.73 -7.60
N ASN A 66 -3.35 -10.72 -8.48
CA ASN A 66 -3.61 -10.89 -9.92
C ASN A 66 -2.34 -11.01 -10.78
N ASP A 67 -1.14 -10.81 -10.22
CA ASP A 67 0.09 -10.66 -11.01
C ASP A 67 0.97 -11.92 -11.02
N TYR A 68 0.52 -13.00 -10.41
CA TYR A 68 1.27 -14.25 -10.34
C TYR A 68 0.63 -15.38 -11.12
N ASP A 69 1.44 -16.17 -11.84
CA ASP A 69 1.02 -17.16 -12.84
C ASP A 69 0.52 -18.51 -12.28
N GLY A 70 0.49 -18.68 -10.96
CA GLY A 70 -0.02 -19.90 -10.32
C GLY A 70 0.96 -21.08 -10.27
N ASP A 71 2.26 -20.88 -10.55
CA ASP A 71 3.28 -21.91 -10.41
C ASP A 71 3.80 -21.99 -8.97
N LYS A 72 3.35 -23.02 -8.22
CA LYS A 72 3.76 -23.25 -6.83
C LYS A 72 5.25 -23.47 -6.65
N THR A 73 5.90 -24.20 -7.57
CA THR A 73 7.33 -24.50 -7.47
C THR A 73 8.16 -23.23 -7.65
N LYS A 74 7.74 -22.38 -8.58
CA LYS A 74 8.36 -21.09 -8.79
C LYS A 74 8.12 -20.18 -7.58
N LEU A 75 6.90 -20.15 -7.05
CA LEU A 75 6.59 -19.38 -5.84
C LEU A 75 7.49 -19.75 -4.65
N GLU A 76 7.65 -21.04 -4.36
CA GLU A 76 8.50 -21.50 -3.25
C GLU A 76 9.96 -21.06 -3.42
N SER A 77 10.49 -21.11 -4.66
CA SER A 77 11.82 -20.61 -4.99
C SER A 77 11.93 -19.09 -4.76
N ASP A 78 10.96 -18.35 -5.28
CA ASP A 78 10.91 -16.88 -5.20
C ASP A 78 10.75 -16.41 -3.75
N LEU A 79 9.89 -17.05 -2.95
CA LEU A 79 9.70 -16.76 -1.54
C LEU A 79 10.98 -16.99 -0.71
N LYS A 80 11.73 -18.06 -1.03
CA LYS A 80 13.01 -18.31 -0.37
C LYS A 80 14.04 -17.24 -0.71
N GLN A 81 14.08 -16.81 -1.97
CA GLN A 81 14.95 -15.71 -2.42
C GLN A 81 14.55 -14.42 -1.75
N ALA A 82 13.25 -14.07 -1.76
CA ALA A 82 12.68 -12.90 -1.12
C ALA A 82 13.06 -12.76 0.34
N LYS A 83 12.89 -13.84 1.11
CA LYS A 83 13.25 -13.84 2.54
C LYS A 83 14.72 -13.54 2.75
N ASN A 84 15.59 -14.05 1.88
CA ASN A 84 17.04 -13.78 1.95
C ASN A 84 17.38 -12.32 1.58
N ASP A 85 16.71 -11.75 0.59
CA ASP A 85 16.96 -10.38 0.14
C ASP A 85 16.35 -9.35 1.10
N ALA A 86 15.16 -9.61 1.62
CA ALA A 86 14.49 -8.80 2.62
C ALA A 86 15.33 -8.66 3.91
N LEU A 87 15.93 -9.75 4.40
CA LEU A 87 16.81 -9.74 5.58
C LEU A 87 18.07 -8.87 5.41
N ARG A 88 18.43 -8.52 4.18
CA ARG A 88 19.63 -7.72 3.87
C ARG A 88 19.31 -6.24 3.59
N SER A 89 18.06 -5.88 3.44
CA SER A 89 17.68 -4.50 3.08
C SER A 89 17.27 -3.68 4.30
N ARG A 90 17.93 -2.52 4.47
CA ARG A 90 17.64 -1.59 5.57
C ARG A 90 16.35 -0.77 5.37
N LYS A 91 15.75 -0.78 4.17
CA LYS A 91 14.62 0.07 3.80
C LYS A 91 13.36 -0.70 3.47
N LEU A 92 13.36 -2.02 3.68
CA LEU A 92 12.15 -2.82 3.63
C LEU A 92 11.31 -2.51 4.88
N VAL A 93 10.08 -2.02 4.67
CA VAL A 93 9.22 -1.55 5.76
C VAL A 93 7.97 -2.39 5.97
N ALA A 94 7.56 -3.19 4.97
CA ALA A 94 6.40 -4.06 5.05
C ALA A 94 6.48 -5.22 4.05
N ILE A 95 5.70 -6.25 4.30
CA ILE A 95 5.30 -7.23 3.28
C ILE A 95 4.05 -6.68 2.59
N GLY A 96 4.08 -6.61 1.28
CA GLY A 96 2.98 -6.05 0.48
C GLY A 96 3.50 -5.48 -0.85
N GLU A 97 2.62 -5.42 -1.81
CA GLU A 97 1.18 -5.58 -1.76
C GLU A 97 0.82 -7.06 -1.85
N ILE A 98 0.00 -7.54 -0.92
CA ILE A 98 -0.50 -8.91 -0.90
C ILE A 98 -1.99 -8.92 -0.53
N GLY A 99 -2.73 -9.94 -0.92
CA GLY A 99 -4.13 -9.99 -0.55
C GLY A 99 -4.99 -10.89 -1.41
N LEU A 100 -6.25 -10.46 -1.56
CA LEU A 100 -7.28 -11.14 -2.34
C LEU A 100 -8.02 -10.12 -3.21
N ASP A 101 -8.20 -10.42 -4.48
CA ASP A 101 -8.98 -9.62 -5.42
C ASP A 101 -9.95 -10.51 -6.22
N TYR A 102 -11.23 -10.42 -5.90
CA TYR A 102 -12.29 -11.18 -6.55
C TYR A 102 -13.12 -10.33 -7.53
N HIS A 103 -12.66 -9.14 -7.82
CA HIS A 103 -13.38 -8.18 -8.66
C HIS A 103 -13.42 -8.56 -10.14
N PHE A 104 -12.33 -9.12 -10.66
CA PHE A 104 -12.25 -9.46 -12.08
C PHE A 104 -12.66 -10.91 -12.34
N ASP A 105 -13.42 -11.14 -13.43
CA ASP A 105 -13.79 -12.48 -13.84
C ASP A 105 -12.54 -13.36 -14.07
N GLY A 106 -12.62 -14.61 -13.63
CA GLY A 106 -11.55 -15.60 -13.86
C GLY A 106 -10.47 -15.61 -12.76
N TYR A 107 -10.66 -14.89 -11.64
CA TYR A 107 -9.76 -15.02 -10.50
C TYR A 107 -9.69 -16.46 -9.98
N ASN A 108 -8.53 -16.86 -9.49
CA ASN A 108 -8.34 -18.19 -8.90
C ASN A 108 -8.30 -18.06 -7.36
N ARG A 109 -9.47 -18.27 -6.72
CA ARG A 109 -9.65 -18.15 -5.28
C ARG A 109 -8.64 -18.97 -4.47
N ASP A 110 -8.49 -20.24 -4.82
CA ASP A 110 -7.60 -21.15 -4.07
C ASP A 110 -6.13 -20.75 -4.22
N TRP A 111 -5.78 -20.23 -5.39
CA TRP A 111 -4.44 -19.74 -5.65
C TRP A 111 -4.14 -18.45 -4.87
N GLN A 112 -5.04 -17.49 -4.90
CA GLN A 112 -4.87 -16.24 -4.15
C GLN A 112 -4.80 -16.49 -2.65
N ALA A 113 -5.65 -17.39 -2.10
CA ALA A 113 -5.60 -17.79 -0.70
C ALA A 113 -4.24 -18.44 -0.36
N TYR A 114 -3.78 -19.39 -1.18
CA TYR A 114 -2.47 -20.03 -0.99
C TYR A 114 -1.32 -19.03 -1.01
N LEU A 115 -1.35 -18.07 -1.96
CA LEU A 115 -0.34 -17.02 -2.08
C LEU A 115 -0.34 -16.13 -0.83
N LEU A 116 -1.53 -15.68 -0.40
CA LEU A 116 -1.69 -14.83 0.79
C LEU A 116 -1.16 -15.52 2.05
N GLU A 117 -1.50 -16.79 2.29
CA GLU A 117 -1.03 -17.56 3.46
C GLU A 117 0.51 -17.65 3.50
N ASN A 118 1.15 -17.91 2.35
CA ASN A 118 2.61 -17.96 2.28
C ASN A 118 3.26 -16.61 2.57
N MET A 119 2.68 -15.52 2.06
CA MET A 119 3.18 -14.17 2.30
C MET A 119 2.95 -13.72 3.75
N LEU A 120 1.82 -14.07 4.34
CA LEU A 120 1.54 -13.85 5.77
C LEU A 120 2.53 -14.58 6.68
N GLN A 121 2.92 -15.81 6.31
CA GLN A 121 3.96 -16.55 7.04
C GLN A 121 5.29 -15.79 7.03
N ILE A 122 5.68 -15.18 5.91
CA ILE A 122 6.88 -14.36 5.82
C ILE A 122 6.75 -13.12 6.70
N ALA A 123 5.62 -12.41 6.62
CA ALA A 123 5.37 -11.22 7.43
C ALA A 123 5.46 -11.54 8.94
N GLN A 124 4.87 -12.66 9.36
CA GLN A 124 4.92 -13.15 10.73
C GLN A 124 6.35 -13.49 11.16
N ASP A 125 7.10 -14.26 10.36
CA ASP A 125 8.48 -14.66 10.64
C ASP A 125 9.42 -13.44 10.76
N MET A 126 9.19 -12.42 9.94
CA MET A 126 9.99 -11.21 9.90
C MET A 126 9.50 -10.12 10.87
N GLN A 127 8.33 -10.30 11.50
CA GLN A 127 7.68 -9.31 12.35
C GLN A 127 7.51 -7.95 11.63
N LEU A 128 7.18 -7.99 10.34
CA LEU A 128 6.89 -6.83 9.52
C LEU A 128 5.38 -6.61 9.42
N PRO A 129 4.93 -5.34 9.36
CA PRO A 129 3.54 -5.03 9.00
C PRO A 129 3.23 -5.47 7.57
N VAL A 130 1.94 -5.49 7.24
CA VAL A 130 1.47 -5.86 5.90
C VAL A 130 0.70 -4.70 5.26
N SER A 131 0.96 -4.46 3.97
CA SER A 131 0.08 -3.65 3.12
C SER A 131 -0.84 -4.59 2.35
N PHE A 132 -2.13 -4.59 2.73
CA PHE A 132 -3.13 -5.50 2.18
C PHE A 132 -3.90 -4.87 1.03
N HIS A 133 -4.03 -5.62 -0.05
CA HIS A 133 -4.98 -5.42 -1.14
C HIS A 133 -6.17 -6.37 -0.96
N ILE A 134 -7.33 -5.86 -0.57
CA ILE A 134 -8.54 -6.70 -0.39
C ILE A 134 -9.69 -6.06 -1.17
N ARG A 135 -10.14 -6.76 -2.21
CA ARG A 135 -11.22 -6.28 -3.07
C ARG A 135 -12.26 -7.36 -3.30
N ASP A 136 -13.50 -7.10 -2.89
CA ASP A 136 -14.64 -8.03 -2.98
C ASP A 136 -14.38 -9.40 -2.31
N ALA A 137 -13.47 -9.47 -1.28
CA ALA A 137 -12.92 -10.71 -0.75
C ALA A 137 -12.80 -10.76 0.79
N PHE A 138 -13.42 -9.86 1.52
CA PHE A 138 -13.28 -9.78 2.99
C PHE A 138 -13.80 -11.03 3.73
N ASP A 139 -14.78 -11.73 3.18
CA ASP A 139 -15.33 -12.94 3.78
C ASP A 139 -14.28 -14.07 3.89
N ASP A 140 -13.36 -14.14 2.92
CA ASP A 140 -12.24 -15.08 2.95
C ASP A 140 -11.01 -14.52 3.67
N PHE A 141 -10.80 -13.22 3.55
CA PHE A 141 -9.64 -12.56 4.14
C PHE A 141 -9.57 -12.71 5.65
N TRP A 142 -10.66 -12.42 6.36
CA TRP A 142 -10.64 -12.46 7.81
C TRP A 142 -10.34 -13.85 8.39
N PRO A 143 -10.99 -14.95 7.93
CA PRO A 143 -10.65 -16.29 8.40
C PRO A 143 -9.19 -16.70 8.14
N ILE A 144 -8.62 -16.29 6.98
CA ILE A 144 -7.21 -16.54 6.67
C ILE A 144 -6.32 -15.78 7.65
N LEU A 145 -6.55 -14.48 7.80
CA LEU A 145 -5.75 -13.62 8.66
C LEU A 145 -5.77 -14.06 10.14
N ASP A 146 -6.89 -14.59 10.63
CA ASP A 146 -7.05 -15.03 12.02
C ASP A 146 -6.11 -16.19 12.39
N ASN A 147 -5.50 -16.87 11.43
CA ASN A 147 -4.49 -17.91 11.66
C ASN A 147 -3.07 -17.38 11.85
N PHE A 148 -2.84 -16.06 11.67
CA PHE A 148 -1.50 -15.46 11.72
C PHE A 148 -1.39 -14.38 12.79
N HIS A 149 -0.18 -14.23 13.34
CA HIS A 149 0.15 -13.19 14.31
C HIS A 149 1.11 -12.18 13.67
N ILE A 150 0.53 -11.19 13.00
CA ILE A 150 1.29 -10.12 12.35
C ILE A 150 1.20 -8.82 13.15
N PRO A 151 2.17 -7.90 13.03
CA PRO A 151 2.05 -6.54 13.57
C PRO A 151 0.85 -5.79 13.00
N THR A 152 0.51 -4.65 13.62
CA THR A 152 -0.46 -3.70 13.05
C THR A 152 -0.11 -3.39 11.60
N SER A 153 -1.09 -3.45 10.73
CA SER A 153 -0.94 -3.41 9.27
C SER A 153 -1.87 -2.36 8.65
N VAL A 154 -1.89 -2.24 7.34
CA VAL A 154 -2.76 -1.34 6.59
C VAL A 154 -3.65 -2.11 5.62
N LEU A 155 -4.92 -1.73 5.57
CA LEU A 155 -5.82 -2.02 4.46
C LEU A 155 -5.65 -0.88 3.45
N HIS A 156 -4.84 -1.12 2.42
CA HIS A 156 -4.58 -0.19 1.33
C HIS A 156 -5.88 0.05 0.54
N SER A 157 -6.07 1.27 0.05
CA SER A 157 -7.19 1.66 -0.82
C SER A 157 -8.57 1.22 -0.30
N TYR A 158 -8.78 1.35 1.02
CA TYR A 158 -9.98 0.84 1.64
C TYR A 158 -11.24 1.49 1.05
N SER A 159 -12.15 0.66 0.56
CA SER A 159 -13.39 1.12 -0.09
C SER A 159 -14.61 0.22 0.19
N ASP A 160 -14.50 -0.63 1.20
CA ASP A 160 -15.54 -1.59 1.56
C ASP A 160 -16.57 -1.01 2.56
N ASN A 161 -17.42 -1.85 3.11
CA ASN A 161 -18.54 -1.50 3.97
C ASN A 161 -18.14 -1.21 5.43
N GLU A 162 -19.10 -0.70 6.22
CA GLU A 162 -18.87 -0.35 7.63
C GLU A 162 -18.55 -1.55 8.54
N GLU A 163 -19.01 -2.76 8.21
CA GLU A 163 -18.75 -3.95 9.01
C GLU A 163 -17.27 -4.32 8.95
N ASN A 164 -16.72 -4.37 7.74
CA ASN A 164 -15.30 -4.62 7.52
C ASN A 164 -14.41 -3.48 8.04
N LEU A 165 -14.89 -2.22 7.95
CA LEU A 165 -14.22 -1.09 8.58
C LEU A 165 -14.09 -1.29 10.10
N LYS A 166 -15.18 -1.61 10.79
CA LYS A 166 -15.17 -1.85 12.25
C LYS A 166 -14.23 -2.97 12.62
N LYS A 167 -14.28 -4.09 11.89
CA LYS A 167 -13.42 -5.25 12.14
C LYS A 167 -11.93 -4.90 11.96
N GLY A 168 -11.58 -4.13 10.94
CA GLY A 168 -10.21 -3.63 10.76
C GLY A 168 -9.76 -2.69 11.89
N ILE A 169 -10.65 -1.80 12.38
CA ILE A 169 -10.37 -0.94 13.53
C ILE A 169 -10.14 -1.76 14.80
N GLU A 170 -10.98 -2.77 15.07
CA GLU A 170 -10.84 -3.68 16.22
C GLU A 170 -9.52 -4.45 16.20
N LYS A 171 -9.07 -4.85 15.01
CA LYS A 171 -7.73 -5.46 14.81
C LYS A 171 -6.58 -4.45 14.90
N GLY A 172 -6.86 -3.16 15.04
CA GLY A 172 -5.87 -2.11 15.19
C GLY A 172 -5.25 -1.63 13.88
N PHE A 173 -5.83 -1.94 12.74
CA PHE A 173 -5.29 -1.59 11.42
C PHE A 173 -5.38 -0.09 11.13
N PHE A 174 -4.49 0.36 10.24
CA PHE A 174 -4.60 1.61 9.52
C PHE A 174 -5.31 1.37 8.18
N PHE A 175 -5.74 2.47 7.56
CA PHE A 175 -6.49 2.44 6.31
C PHE A 175 -5.89 3.45 5.34
N GLY A 176 -5.58 2.97 4.13
CA GLY A 176 -5.13 3.81 3.05
C GLY A 176 -6.26 4.65 2.48
N VAL A 177 -6.06 5.96 2.45
CA VAL A 177 -6.98 6.94 1.86
C VAL A 177 -6.32 7.57 0.65
N ASN A 178 -6.93 7.40 -0.52
CA ASN A 178 -6.39 7.84 -1.80
C ASN A 178 -7.37 8.67 -2.62
N GLY A 179 -7.05 8.87 -3.89
CA GLY A 179 -7.85 9.67 -4.81
C GLY A 179 -9.30 9.22 -4.95
N LEU A 180 -9.60 7.94 -4.72
CA LEU A 180 -10.97 7.40 -4.75
C LEU A 180 -11.90 8.17 -3.80
N SER A 181 -11.42 8.54 -2.62
CA SER A 181 -12.16 9.28 -1.61
C SER A 181 -12.66 10.64 -2.10
N THR A 182 -11.97 11.24 -3.07
CA THR A 182 -12.34 12.56 -3.60
C THR A 182 -13.55 12.53 -4.56
N PHE A 183 -14.00 11.35 -4.99
CA PHE A 183 -15.10 11.24 -5.97
C PHE A 183 -16.07 10.09 -5.71
N ALA A 184 -15.75 9.09 -4.91
CA ALA A 184 -16.63 7.99 -4.56
C ALA A 184 -17.26 8.21 -3.18
N LYS A 185 -18.43 7.58 -2.95
CA LYS A 185 -19.06 7.53 -1.63
C LYS A 185 -18.61 6.25 -0.93
N ILE A 186 -17.65 6.38 -0.06
CA ILE A 186 -17.11 5.29 0.75
C ILE A 186 -17.13 5.68 2.23
N SER A 187 -17.17 4.70 3.11
CA SER A 187 -17.04 4.92 4.55
C SER A 187 -15.57 5.12 4.91
N HIS A 188 -15.29 6.14 5.70
CA HIS A 188 -13.93 6.45 6.15
C HIS A 188 -13.74 6.18 7.63
N PRO A 189 -12.58 5.65 8.03
CA PRO A 189 -12.21 5.46 9.43
C PRO A 189 -11.97 6.82 10.13
N PRO A 190 -11.85 6.85 11.47
CA PRO A 190 -11.38 8.04 12.17
C PRO A 190 -10.01 8.52 11.68
N LEU A 191 -9.76 9.84 11.74
CA LEU A 191 -8.52 10.46 11.25
C LEU A 191 -7.24 9.83 11.85
N GLU A 192 -7.32 9.38 13.10
CA GLU A 192 -6.22 8.73 13.81
C GLU A 192 -5.88 7.32 13.27
N ARG A 193 -6.68 6.81 12.33
CA ARG A 193 -6.51 5.49 11.72
C ARG A 193 -6.22 5.54 10.24
N ILE A 194 -6.15 6.72 9.61
CA ILE A 194 -5.83 6.83 8.20
C ILE A 194 -4.33 7.10 7.97
N ILE A 195 -3.86 6.61 6.84
CA ILE A 195 -2.64 7.06 6.19
C ILE A 195 -3.01 7.56 4.78
N LEU A 196 -2.25 8.52 4.26
CA LEU A 196 -2.48 9.04 2.93
C LEU A 196 -1.61 8.31 1.92
N GLU A 197 -2.19 8.01 0.79
CA GLU A 197 -1.52 7.34 -0.32
C GLU A 197 -2.06 7.84 -1.65
N THR A 198 -1.32 7.66 -2.74
CA THR A 198 -1.84 7.97 -4.07
C THR A 198 -2.29 6.75 -4.83
N ASP A 199 -1.65 5.62 -4.64
CA ASP A 199 -1.74 4.47 -5.53
C ASP A 199 -1.32 4.84 -6.98
N ALA A 200 -0.41 5.80 -7.10
CA ALA A 200 0.06 6.26 -8.41
C ALA A 200 0.74 5.11 -9.18
N PRO A 201 0.38 4.92 -10.47
CA PRO A 201 -0.25 5.85 -11.42
C PRO A 201 -1.79 5.83 -11.46
N PHE A 202 -2.43 5.05 -10.59
CA PHE A 202 -3.88 4.83 -10.56
C PHE A 202 -4.61 5.86 -9.68
N LEU A 203 -5.94 5.81 -9.67
CA LEU A 203 -6.83 6.49 -8.72
C LEU A 203 -6.60 8.01 -8.58
N THR A 204 -6.28 8.70 -9.68
CA THR A 204 -6.01 10.15 -9.70
C THR A 204 -7.12 10.93 -8.99
N PRO A 205 -6.81 11.80 -7.99
CA PRO A 205 -7.79 12.59 -7.26
C PRO A 205 -8.38 13.72 -8.11
N LYS A 206 -9.51 14.29 -7.67
CA LYS A 206 -9.95 15.59 -8.17
C LYS A 206 -8.91 16.67 -7.77
N PRO A 207 -8.69 17.71 -8.61
CA PRO A 207 -9.35 17.98 -9.90
C PRO A 207 -8.71 17.27 -11.10
N PHE A 208 -7.71 16.40 -10.90
CA PHE A 208 -6.85 15.84 -11.96
C PHE A 208 -7.37 14.51 -12.57
N ARG A 209 -8.65 14.16 -12.34
CA ARG A 209 -9.25 12.94 -12.92
C ARG A 209 -9.02 12.84 -14.43
N GLY A 210 -8.64 11.64 -14.88
CA GLY A 210 -8.37 11.36 -16.30
C GLY A 210 -6.91 11.61 -16.72
N THR A 211 -6.04 12.01 -15.80
CA THR A 211 -4.59 12.07 -16.01
C THR A 211 -3.89 10.96 -15.22
N ILE A 212 -2.61 10.72 -15.48
CA ILE A 212 -1.78 9.80 -14.70
C ILE A 212 -1.59 10.38 -13.29
N ASN A 213 -1.84 9.57 -12.26
CA ASN A 213 -1.64 9.95 -10.86
C ASN A 213 -0.15 10.05 -10.52
N ARG A 214 0.18 10.84 -9.49
CA ARG A 214 1.57 11.08 -9.04
C ARG A 214 1.60 11.29 -7.53
N PRO A 215 2.68 10.90 -6.83
CA PRO A 215 2.81 11.10 -5.37
C PRO A 215 2.55 12.52 -4.90
N GLY A 216 2.92 13.54 -5.71
CA GLY A 216 2.63 14.94 -5.40
C GLY A 216 1.14 15.26 -5.23
N TYR A 217 0.25 14.43 -5.77
CA TYR A 217 -1.20 14.60 -5.62
C TYR A 217 -1.75 14.08 -4.27
N VAL A 218 -0.91 13.49 -3.42
CA VAL A 218 -1.29 13.19 -2.03
C VAL A 218 -1.69 14.47 -1.29
N LYS A 219 -1.15 15.62 -1.70
CA LYS A 219 -1.56 16.93 -1.18
C LYS A 219 -3.05 17.19 -1.40
N ASN A 220 -3.58 16.86 -2.57
CA ASN A 220 -5.01 17.04 -2.88
C ASN A 220 -5.89 16.08 -2.06
N ILE A 221 -5.36 14.90 -1.72
CA ILE A 221 -6.04 13.95 -0.84
C ILE A 221 -6.02 14.48 0.60
N ALA A 222 -4.92 15.10 1.04
CA ALA A 222 -4.84 15.77 2.34
C ALA A 222 -5.80 16.98 2.45
N ASP A 223 -5.91 17.80 1.38
CA ASP A 223 -6.89 18.89 1.29
C ASP A 223 -8.33 18.37 1.42
N TRP A 224 -8.67 17.29 0.71
CA TRP A 224 -9.95 16.60 0.83
C TRP A 224 -10.18 16.09 2.26
N ALA A 225 -9.19 15.46 2.88
CA ALA A 225 -9.29 14.93 4.24
C ALA A 225 -9.51 16.06 5.27
N ALA A 226 -8.83 17.20 5.09
CA ALA A 226 -9.04 18.37 5.95
C ALA A 226 -10.49 18.89 5.90
N GLU A 227 -11.08 18.93 4.71
CA GLU A 227 -12.49 19.30 4.51
C GLU A 227 -13.43 18.22 5.11
N TYR A 228 -13.17 16.95 4.83
CA TYR A 228 -14.02 15.84 5.28
C TYR A 228 -14.07 15.73 6.81
N TYR A 229 -12.91 15.79 7.47
CA TYR A 229 -12.81 15.69 8.94
C TYR A 229 -12.99 17.04 9.65
N GLN A 230 -13.18 18.15 8.93
CA GLN A 230 -13.35 19.51 9.45
C GLN A 230 -12.19 19.94 10.37
N VAL A 231 -10.98 19.67 9.95
CA VAL A 231 -9.73 20.06 10.64
C VAL A 231 -8.79 20.82 9.72
N ALA A 232 -7.77 21.47 10.28
CA ALA A 232 -6.77 22.15 9.46
C ALA A 232 -5.90 21.17 8.66
N PHE A 233 -5.46 21.56 7.46
CA PHE A 233 -4.54 20.80 6.63
C PHE A 233 -3.29 20.33 7.39
N ASP A 234 -2.68 21.22 8.16
CA ASP A 234 -1.47 20.89 8.95
C ASP A 234 -1.75 19.82 10.01
N GLN A 235 -2.96 19.76 10.53
CA GLN A 235 -3.37 18.71 11.48
C GLN A 235 -3.52 17.35 10.76
N VAL A 236 -4.11 17.31 9.57
CA VAL A 236 -4.15 16.10 8.74
C VAL A 236 -2.74 15.64 8.44
N ALA A 237 -1.90 16.54 7.90
CA ALA A 237 -0.53 16.20 7.55
C ALA A 237 0.27 15.65 8.75
N ALA A 238 0.14 16.26 9.91
CA ALA A 238 0.84 15.82 11.13
C ALA A 238 0.36 14.43 11.60
N ILE A 239 -0.96 14.22 11.68
CA ILE A 239 -1.53 12.96 12.17
C ILE A 239 -1.22 11.80 11.20
N THR A 240 -1.45 12.00 9.89
CA THR A 240 -1.25 10.93 8.91
C THR A 240 0.21 10.58 8.73
N THR A 241 1.13 11.57 8.78
CA THR A 241 2.57 11.32 8.79
C THR A 241 2.99 10.51 10.04
N ALA A 242 2.53 10.91 11.23
CA ALA A 242 2.82 10.17 12.46
C ALA A 242 2.28 8.71 12.40
N ASN A 243 1.12 8.51 11.77
CA ASN A 243 0.57 7.17 11.56
C ASN A 243 1.46 6.32 10.65
N VAL A 244 1.97 6.88 9.55
CA VAL A 244 2.91 6.20 8.64
C VAL A 244 4.22 5.86 9.37
N GLU A 245 4.81 6.83 10.08
CA GLU A 245 6.05 6.63 10.84
C GLU A 245 5.89 5.55 11.91
N LYS A 246 4.75 5.53 12.61
CA LYS A 246 4.42 4.51 13.61
C LYS A 246 4.25 3.12 12.97
N LEU A 247 3.51 3.03 11.84
CA LEU A 247 3.21 1.77 11.18
C LEU A 247 4.47 1.13 10.60
N PHE A 248 5.25 1.89 9.85
CA PHE A 248 6.39 1.40 9.08
C PHE A 248 7.74 1.61 9.78
N LYS A 249 7.77 2.29 10.93
CA LYS A 249 8.99 2.58 11.73
C LYS A 249 10.08 3.30 10.92
N ILE A 250 9.70 4.35 10.19
CA ILE A 250 10.57 5.14 9.29
C ILE A 250 10.81 6.56 9.80
#